data_064262b3ace9b248e631d654d66ae5b3
#
_entry.id   064262b3ace9b248e631d654d66ae5b3
#
_cell.length_a   1.000
_cell.length_b   1.000
_cell.length_c   1.000
_cell.angle_alpha   90.00
_cell.angle_beta   90.00
_cell.angle_gamma   90.00
#
_symmetry.space_group_name_H-M   'P 1'
#
loop_
_entity.id
_entity.type
_entity.pdbx_description
1 polymer ?
#
loop_
_entity_poly.entity_id
_entity_poly.type
_entity_poly.pdbx_seq_one_letter_code
_entity_poly.pdbx_strand_id
1 'polypeptide(L)'
;MRLTRLDAFLIRVLYAMAALIVILQVLDQDALVSMVFYASFAVALALWLSVVCQKMELLDAVVLAAIAIALINVLLNAISANAALSFQYLKKYIIFAVTLLLFAAADKLRISTAVGHWINRTMTLASIAMTLTFFWKGQELYEMHGIVSNYLTFHFTNPNLVGLFLFCLAVYQFILLLYEHDLKRKLFHGVLFMFMAVFILKTQSRNALLSLAIFLAIAVSMFRLNKRTVTVKKWACAFIAAWPLLFAGLYMQLYGNNVVGRMLSFVVSEGKLLDSRVKMWRFAMRWYKTSPVVGAYDQITEGLGAGQMHNTHIDILAAYGPMVLALVCIILYMLMRRGAANATRHPLYVIAFMCTIVMGMGEAALFGGSLGLYIFAVGFLLLSNMQQEEPSPSEAEVDAP
;
A
#
# COMPACT_ATOMS: atom_id res chain seq x y z
N MET A 1 6.34 8.93 -20.49
CA MET A 1 5.76 10.26 -20.79
C MET A 1 6.59 11.31 -20.05
N ARG A 2 6.88 12.47 -20.63
CA ARG A 2 7.60 13.55 -19.93
C ARG A 2 6.70 14.20 -18.88
N LEU A 3 7.26 14.49 -17.71
CA LEU A 3 6.60 15.18 -16.61
C LEU A 3 6.34 16.65 -17.00
N THR A 4 5.08 17.08 -16.95
CA THR A 4 4.75 18.52 -17.11
C THR A 4 5.03 19.28 -15.80
N ARG A 5 5.07 20.62 -15.85
CA ARG A 5 5.19 21.45 -14.65
C ARG A 5 4.00 21.25 -13.71
N LEU A 6 2.80 21.06 -14.28
CA LEU A 6 1.60 20.79 -13.51
C LEU A 6 1.68 19.44 -12.79
N ASP A 7 2.08 18.37 -13.50
CA ASP A 7 2.23 17.03 -12.90
C ASP A 7 3.23 17.07 -11.75
N ALA A 8 4.39 17.72 -11.96
CA ALA A 8 5.41 17.89 -10.94
C ALA A 8 4.90 18.64 -9.70
N PHE A 9 4.08 19.68 -9.90
CA PHE A 9 3.44 20.43 -8.83
C PHE A 9 2.44 19.54 -8.08
N LEU A 10 1.53 18.85 -8.80
CA LEU A 10 0.51 17.98 -8.19
C LEU A 10 1.13 16.82 -7.38
N ILE A 11 2.22 16.22 -7.89
CA ILE A 11 2.96 15.19 -7.14
C ILE A 11 3.53 15.77 -5.85
N ARG A 12 4.17 16.94 -5.91
CA ARG A 12 4.73 17.60 -4.72
C ARG A 12 3.66 17.90 -3.67
N VAL A 13 2.50 18.41 -4.10
CA VAL A 13 1.36 18.67 -3.20
C VAL A 13 0.85 17.37 -2.60
N LEU A 14 0.67 16.32 -3.39
CA LEU A 14 0.18 15.02 -2.91
C LEU A 14 1.09 14.43 -1.82
N TYR A 15 2.42 14.50 -1.99
CA TYR A 15 3.36 13.98 -1.00
C TYR A 15 3.50 14.89 0.22
N ALA A 16 3.37 16.19 0.07
CA ALA A 16 3.24 17.11 1.21
C ALA A 16 1.99 16.78 2.05
N MET A 17 0.85 16.50 1.39
CA MET A 17 -0.37 16.07 2.06
C MET A 17 -0.19 14.71 2.75
N ALA A 18 0.49 13.75 2.13
CA ALA A 18 0.77 12.44 2.75
C ALA A 18 1.60 12.59 4.03
N ALA A 19 2.66 13.40 4.02
CA ALA A 19 3.43 13.70 5.22
C ALA A 19 2.60 14.43 6.27
N LEU A 20 1.77 15.42 5.86
CA LEU A 20 0.88 16.15 6.75
C LEU A 20 -0.16 15.23 7.40
N ILE A 21 -0.75 14.29 6.67
CA ILE A 21 -1.67 13.28 7.23
C ILE A 21 -0.99 12.51 8.36
N VAL A 22 0.25 12.03 8.17
CA VAL A 22 1.00 11.33 9.21
C VAL A 22 1.26 12.23 10.42
N ILE A 23 1.71 13.47 10.19
CA ILE A 23 1.99 14.43 11.25
C ILE A 23 0.73 14.76 12.06
N LEU A 24 -0.38 15.06 11.39
CA LEU A 24 -1.65 15.35 12.05
C LEU A 24 -2.20 14.14 12.81
N GLN A 25 -2.04 12.93 12.27
CA GLN A 25 -2.47 11.71 12.91
C GLN A 25 -1.71 11.47 14.23
N VAL A 26 -0.38 11.61 14.21
CA VAL A 26 0.42 11.46 15.45
C VAL A 26 0.21 12.59 16.46
N LEU A 27 -0.34 13.73 16.03
CA LEU A 27 -0.76 14.83 16.88
C LEU A 27 -2.22 14.75 17.36
N ASP A 28 -2.93 13.66 16.99
CA ASP A 28 -4.33 13.42 17.40
C ASP A 28 -5.31 14.48 16.84
N GLN A 29 -5.11 14.86 15.59
CA GLN A 29 -5.92 15.89 14.90
C GLN A 29 -6.86 15.26 13.85
N ASP A 30 -7.74 14.34 14.25
CA ASP A 30 -8.56 13.51 13.36
C ASP A 30 -9.40 14.31 12.35
N ALA A 31 -9.97 15.46 12.75
CA ALA A 31 -10.75 16.30 11.85
C ALA A 31 -9.89 16.85 10.71
N LEU A 32 -8.68 17.33 11.02
CA LEU A 32 -7.74 17.87 10.03
C LEU A 32 -7.17 16.73 9.17
N VAL A 33 -6.88 15.58 9.77
CA VAL A 33 -6.47 14.37 9.02
C VAL A 33 -7.51 14.03 7.95
N SER A 34 -8.79 13.95 8.33
CA SER A 34 -9.89 13.66 7.41
C SER A 34 -9.98 14.70 6.30
N MET A 35 -9.87 15.98 6.63
CA MET A 35 -9.93 17.07 5.65
C MET A 35 -8.78 17.00 4.62
N VAL A 36 -7.54 16.84 5.08
CA VAL A 36 -6.36 16.68 4.20
C VAL A 36 -6.46 15.42 3.36
N PHE A 37 -6.94 14.32 3.95
CA PHE A 37 -7.14 13.05 3.25
C PHE A 37 -8.13 13.19 2.10
N TYR A 38 -9.30 13.79 2.32
CA TYR A 38 -10.27 14.01 1.23
C TYR A 38 -9.77 15.02 0.20
N ALA A 39 -9.05 16.06 0.61
CA ALA A 39 -8.42 16.99 -0.31
C ALA A 39 -7.38 16.29 -1.21
N SER A 40 -6.67 15.28 -0.70
CA SER A 40 -5.74 14.49 -1.51
C SER A 40 -6.41 13.76 -2.68
N PHE A 41 -7.71 13.44 -2.58
CA PHE A 41 -8.47 12.83 -3.70
C PHE A 41 -8.62 13.78 -4.88
N ALA A 42 -8.88 15.06 -4.61
CA ALA A 42 -8.96 16.07 -5.68
C ALA A 42 -7.62 16.24 -6.40
N VAL A 43 -6.52 16.25 -5.65
CA VAL A 43 -5.16 16.31 -6.21
C VAL A 43 -4.84 15.05 -7.02
N ALA A 44 -5.21 13.88 -6.51
CA ALA A 44 -5.02 12.61 -7.19
C ALA A 44 -5.80 12.53 -8.50
N LEU A 45 -7.07 12.96 -8.49
CA LEU A 45 -7.91 13.03 -9.69
C LEU A 45 -7.35 14.02 -10.70
N ALA A 46 -6.93 15.22 -10.26
CA ALA A 46 -6.31 16.22 -11.13
C ALA A 46 -5.03 15.69 -11.79
N LEU A 47 -4.19 14.98 -11.04
CA LEU A 47 -2.99 14.35 -11.56
C LEU A 47 -3.32 13.30 -12.63
N TRP A 48 -4.28 12.40 -12.35
CA TRP A 48 -4.70 11.40 -13.33
C TRP A 48 -5.29 12.04 -14.58
N LEU A 49 -6.16 13.07 -14.45
CA LEU A 49 -6.73 13.79 -15.60
C LEU A 49 -5.63 14.45 -16.44
N SER A 50 -4.65 15.13 -15.81
CA SER A 50 -3.53 15.72 -16.51
C SER A 50 -2.75 14.69 -17.33
N VAL A 51 -2.55 13.49 -16.78
CA VAL A 51 -1.81 12.41 -17.43
C VAL A 51 -2.62 11.75 -18.55
N VAL A 52 -3.91 11.44 -18.31
CA VAL A 52 -4.75 10.74 -19.31
C VAL A 52 -5.08 11.62 -20.50
N CYS A 53 -5.24 12.93 -20.30
CA CYS A 53 -5.46 13.89 -21.38
C CYS A 53 -4.26 13.99 -22.33
N GLN A 54 -3.04 13.66 -21.89
CA GLN A 54 -1.86 13.61 -22.75
C GLN A 54 -1.80 12.32 -23.56
N LYS A 55 -2.10 11.19 -22.92
CA LYS A 55 -2.08 9.87 -23.57
C LYS A 55 -2.89 8.87 -22.76
N MET A 56 -3.94 8.34 -23.37
CA MET A 56 -4.68 7.19 -22.85
C MET A 56 -4.01 5.88 -23.30
N GLU A 57 -3.85 4.94 -22.37
CA GLU A 57 -3.25 3.63 -22.64
C GLU A 57 -4.19 2.50 -22.22
N LEU A 58 -3.85 1.25 -22.60
CA LEU A 58 -4.64 0.07 -22.24
C LEU A 58 -4.86 -0.05 -20.73
N LEU A 59 -3.86 0.31 -19.92
CA LEU A 59 -3.99 0.28 -18.47
C LEU A 59 -5.11 1.21 -17.98
N ASP A 60 -5.23 2.42 -18.55
CA ASP A 60 -6.31 3.36 -18.19
C ASP A 60 -7.69 2.77 -18.53
N ALA A 61 -7.82 2.14 -19.69
CA ALA A 61 -9.07 1.51 -20.08
C ALA A 61 -9.46 0.38 -19.12
N VAL A 62 -8.50 -0.45 -18.70
CA VAL A 62 -8.72 -1.52 -17.72
C VAL A 62 -9.09 -0.95 -16.36
N VAL A 63 -8.42 0.12 -15.92
CA VAL A 63 -8.72 0.84 -14.67
C VAL A 63 -10.13 1.44 -14.70
N LEU A 64 -10.48 2.15 -15.77
CA LEU A 64 -11.81 2.72 -15.92
C LEU A 64 -12.90 1.65 -15.97
N ALA A 65 -12.65 0.53 -16.65
CA ALA A 65 -13.57 -0.62 -16.66
C ALA A 65 -13.76 -1.19 -15.23
N ALA A 66 -12.67 -1.36 -14.46
CA ALA A 66 -12.75 -1.84 -13.08
C ALA A 66 -13.57 -0.89 -12.20
N ILE A 67 -13.37 0.42 -12.33
CA ILE A 67 -14.08 1.46 -11.58
C ILE A 67 -15.57 1.48 -11.98
N ALA A 68 -15.86 1.43 -13.28
CA ALA A 68 -17.26 1.45 -13.79
C ALA A 68 -18.03 0.19 -13.34
N ILE A 69 -17.44 -1.00 -13.46
CA ILE A 69 -18.07 -2.25 -13.02
C ILE A 69 -18.26 -2.25 -11.50
N ALA A 70 -17.26 -1.76 -10.73
CA ALA A 70 -17.40 -1.62 -9.29
C ALA A 70 -18.56 -0.69 -8.93
N LEU A 71 -18.72 0.45 -9.63
CA LEU A 71 -19.86 1.36 -9.40
C LEU A 71 -21.19 0.70 -9.71
N ILE A 72 -21.30 0.01 -10.85
CA ILE A 72 -22.51 -0.73 -11.22
C ILE A 72 -22.85 -1.75 -10.13
N ASN A 73 -21.87 -2.50 -9.64
CA ASN A 73 -22.07 -3.50 -8.60
C ASN A 73 -22.50 -2.88 -7.26
N VAL A 74 -21.94 -1.72 -6.88
CA VAL A 74 -22.36 -0.95 -5.70
C VAL A 74 -23.84 -0.52 -5.83
N LEU A 75 -24.22 0.00 -6.99
CA LEU A 75 -25.60 0.43 -7.24
C LEU A 75 -26.58 -0.76 -7.27
N LEU A 76 -26.22 -1.87 -7.90
CA LEU A 76 -27.03 -3.09 -7.92
C LEU A 76 -27.21 -3.68 -6.52
N ASN A 77 -26.17 -3.65 -5.67
CA ASN A 77 -26.29 -4.06 -4.27
C ASN A 77 -27.29 -3.18 -3.50
N ALA A 78 -27.20 -1.85 -3.65
CA ALA A 78 -28.11 -0.92 -2.99
C ALA A 78 -29.58 -1.14 -3.44
N ILE A 79 -29.81 -1.35 -4.75
CA ILE A 79 -31.15 -1.61 -5.30
C ILE A 79 -31.68 -2.96 -4.80
N SER A 80 -30.86 -4.02 -4.83
CA SER A 80 -31.30 -5.37 -4.43
C SER A 80 -31.59 -5.50 -2.94
N ALA A 81 -30.90 -4.72 -2.11
CA ALA A 81 -31.11 -4.69 -0.67
C ALA A 81 -32.28 -3.79 -0.24
N ASN A 82 -32.92 -3.05 -1.18
CA ASN A 82 -33.91 -2.00 -0.87
C ASN A 82 -33.40 -0.99 0.20
N ALA A 83 -32.08 -0.82 0.27
CA ALA A 83 -31.38 -0.03 1.27
C ALA A 83 -30.82 1.25 0.64
N ALA A 84 -30.81 2.33 1.40
CA ALA A 84 -30.01 3.50 1.04
C ALA A 84 -28.53 3.12 0.99
N LEU A 85 -27.84 3.59 -0.05
CA LEU A 85 -26.39 3.39 -0.17
C LEU A 85 -25.68 3.91 1.08
N SER A 86 -25.00 3.02 1.84
CA SER A 86 -24.32 3.44 3.05
C SER A 86 -23.16 4.38 2.72
N PHE A 87 -23.00 5.45 3.51
CA PHE A 87 -21.89 6.39 3.34
C PHE A 87 -20.52 5.68 3.42
N GLN A 88 -20.42 4.65 4.27
CA GLN A 88 -19.18 3.86 4.41
C GLN A 88 -18.84 3.10 3.12
N TYR A 89 -19.84 2.55 2.44
CA TYR A 89 -19.63 1.85 1.17
C TYR A 89 -19.22 2.81 0.06
N LEU A 90 -19.90 3.99 -0.03
CA LEU A 90 -19.52 5.03 -0.99
C LEU A 90 -18.07 5.54 -0.72
N LYS A 91 -17.70 5.80 0.54
CA LYS A 91 -16.35 6.17 0.94
C LYS A 91 -15.32 5.14 0.47
N LYS A 92 -15.60 3.86 0.70
CA LYS A 92 -14.73 2.76 0.29
C LYS A 92 -14.57 2.70 -1.23
N TYR A 93 -15.67 2.87 -1.97
CA TYR A 93 -15.62 2.93 -3.43
C TYR A 93 -14.77 4.10 -3.94
N ILE A 94 -14.90 5.29 -3.37
CA ILE A 94 -14.11 6.46 -3.76
C ILE A 94 -12.61 6.18 -3.53
N ILE A 95 -12.24 5.63 -2.37
CA ILE A 95 -10.84 5.27 -2.08
C ILE A 95 -10.32 4.25 -3.09
N PHE A 96 -11.11 3.22 -3.39
CA PHE A 96 -10.78 2.21 -4.40
C PHE A 96 -10.53 2.85 -5.76
N ALA A 97 -11.44 3.69 -6.24
CA ALA A 97 -11.34 4.37 -7.53
C ALA A 97 -10.10 5.29 -7.60
N VAL A 98 -9.91 6.15 -6.60
CA VAL A 98 -8.76 7.08 -6.54
C VAL A 98 -7.45 6.33 -6.50
N THR A 99 -7.36 5.22 -5.76
CA THR A 99 -6.16 4.39 -5.72
C THR A 99 -5.81 3.82 -7.10
N LEU A 100 -6.78 3.30 -7.83
CA LEU A 100 -6.56 2.77 -9.17
C LEU A 100 -6.16 3.86 -10.17
N LEU A 101 -6.79 5.03 -10.11
CA LEU A 101 -6.45 6.17 -10.97
C LEU A 101 -5.01 6.64 -10.71
N LEU A 102 -4.58 6.72 -9.45
CA LEU A 102 -3.21 7.08 -9.10
C LEU A 102 -2.19 6.04 -9.58
N PHE A 103 -2.50 4.76 -9.47
CA PHE A 103 -1.63 3.70 -10.00
C PHE A 103 -1.46 3.84 -11.52
N ALA A 104 -2.54 4.11 -12.26
CA ALA A 104 -2.46 4.32 -13.70
C ALA A 104 -1.64 5.57 -14.07
N ALA A 105 -1.78 6.66 -13.31
CA ALA A 105 -0.98 7.86 -13.49
C ALA A 105 0.52 7.60 -13.21
N ALA A 106 0.83 6.97 -12.08
CA ALA A 106 2.21 6.70 -11.66
C ALA A 106 2.98 5.80 -12.64
N ASP A 107 2.32 4.81 -13.24
CA ASP A 107 2.92 3.91 -14.22
C ASP A 107 3.44 4.65 -15.47
N LYS A 108 2.76 5.70 -15.88
CA LYS A 108 3.09 6.47 -17.09
C LYS A 108 4.10 7.58 -16.85
N LEU A 109 4.16 8.11 -15.64
CA LEU A 109 4.99 9.26 -15.31
C LEU A 109 6.45 8.85 -15.11
N ARG A 110 7.34 9.58 -15.80
CA ARG A 110 8.78 9.55 -15.54
C ARG A 110 9.12 10.83 -14.76
N ILE A 111 9.38 10.70 -13.48
CA ILE A 111 9.66 11.85 -12.61
C ILE A 111 11.11 12.29 -12.73
N SER A 112 11.33 13.60 -12.58
CA SER A 112 12.68 14.17 -12.50
C SER A 112 13.32 13.86 -11.15
N THR A 113 14.65 13.92 -11.08
CA THR A 113 15.42 13.79 -9.85
C THR A 113 14.95 14.74 -8.75
N ALA A 114 14.61 15.99 -9.12
CA ALA A 114 14.11 17.01 -8.18
C ALA A 114 12.77 16.61 -7.53
N VAL A 115 11.85 15.99 -8.31
CA VAL A 115 10.58 15.47 -7.77
C VAL A 115 10.83 14.23 -6.89
N GLY A 116 11.72 13.34 -7.32
CA GLY A 116 12.12 12.19 -6.51
C GLY A 116 12.72 12.58 -5.16
N HIS A 117 13.61 13.58 -5.15
CA HIS A 117 14.15 14.12 -3.89
C HIS A 117 13.07 14.75 -3.01
N TRP A 118 12.04 15.40 -3.60
CA TRP A 118 10.93 15.92 -2.81
C TRP A 118 10.13 14.80 -2.15
N ILE A 119 9.79 13.73 -2.88
CA ILE A 119 9.13 12.55 -2.31
C ILE A 119 9.96 12.00 -1.13
N ASN A 120 11.26 11.78 -1.34
CA ASN A 120 12.13 11.25 -0.29
C ASN A 120 12.22 12.16 0.93
N ARG A 121 12.28 13.49 0.75
CA ARG A 121 12.29 14.46 1.85
C ARG A 121 10.99 14.43 2.66
N THR A 122 9.83 14.37 1.99
CA THR A 122 8.54 14.31 2.69
C THR A 122 8.37 12.99 3.46
N MET A 123 8.84 11.86 2.93
CA MET A 123 8.84 10.59 3.65
C MET A 123 9.82 10.59 4.83
N THR A 124 10.97 11.25 4.69
CA THR A 124 11.91 11.45 5.80
C THR A 124 11.29 12.32 6.90
N LEU A 125 10.61 13.40 6.54
CA LEU A 125 9.89 14.26 7.49
C LEU A 125 8.82 13.47 8.27
N ALA A 126 8.04 12.62 7.60
CA ALA A 126 7.08 11.73 8.25
C ALA A 126 7.77 10.76 9.24
N SER A 127 8.91 10.18 8.86
CA SER A 127 9.70 9.32 9.75
C SER A 127 10.22 10.06 10.99
N ILE A 128 10.69 11.29 10.82
CA ILE A 128 11.13 12.16 11.93
C ILE A 128 9.95 12.46 12.85
N ALA A 129 8.80 12.86 12.28
CA ALA A 129 7.61 13.19 13.07
C ALA A 129 7.17 12.00 13.95
N MET A 130 7.11 10.79 13.39
CA MET A 130 6.79 9.58 14.16
C MET A 130 7.82 9.30 15.25
N THR A 131 9.10 9.48 14.95
CA THR A 131 10.19 9.28 15.94
C THR A 131 10.08 10.28 17.09
N LEU A 132 9.92 11.57 16.79
CA LEU A 132 9.79 12.61 17.81
C LEU A 132 8.54 12.43 18.66
N THR A 133 7.41 12.05 18.06
CA THR A 133 6.17 11.80 18.79
C THR A 133 6.32 10.62 19.76
N PHE A 134 7.02 9.57 19.35
CA PHE A 134 7.31 8.44 20.26
C PHE A 134 8.09 8.87 21.49
N PHE A 135 9.11 9.73 21.33
CA PHE A 135 9.90 10.25 22.45
C PHE A 135 9.13 11.25 23.29
N TRP A 136 8.21 12.00 22.71
CA TRP A 136 7.42 13.01 23.45
C TRP A 136 6.25 12.40 24.21
N LYS A 137 5.43 11.56 23.56
CA LYS A 137 4.22 10.99 24.12
C LYS A 137 4.42 9.60 24.73
N GLY A 138 5.49 8.91 24.33
CA GLY A 138 5.76 7.55 24.76
C GLY A 138 4.90 6.51 24.04
N GLN A 139 4.77 5.36 24.70
CA GLN A 139 3.96 4.25 24.20
C GLN A 139 2.54 4.38 24.77
N GLU A 140 1.57 4.55 23.89
CA GLU A 140 0.16 4.52 24.28
C GLU A 140 -0.33 3.09 24.41
N LEU A 141 -1.23 2.88 25.38
CA LEU A 141 -1.91 1.62 25.56
C LEU A 141 -3.08 1.54 24.59
N TYR A 142 -3.14 0.44 23.86
CA TYR A 142 -4.26 0.14 22.97
C TYR A 142 -5.31 -0.65 23.74
N GLU A 143 -6.51 -0.09 23.85
CA GLU A 143 -7.64 -0.75 24.47
C GLU A 143 -8.64 -1.18 23.40
N MET A 144 -8.94 -2.47 23.33
CA MET A 144 -9.96 -3.03 22.47
C MET A 144 -10.79 -4.04 23.23
N HIS A 145 -12.11 -3.82 23.29
CA HIS A 145 -13.06 -4.70 24.00
C HIS A 145 -12.68 -4.98 25.48
N GLY A 146 -12.18 -3.96 26.19
CA GLY A 146 -11.76 -4.08 27.59
C GLY A 146 -10.42 -4.79 27.82
N ILE A 147 -9.70 -5.15 26.75
CA ILE A 147 -8.35 -5.71 26.84
C ILE A 147 -7.35 -4.59 26.56
N VAL A 148 -6.61 -4.21 27.60
CA VAL A 148 -5.50 -3.26 27.48
C VAL A 148 -4.26 -4.00 27.02
N SER A 149 -3.68 -3.59 25.91
CA SER A 149 -2.45 -4.19 25.38
C SER A 149 -1.41 -3.11 25.05
N ASN A 150 -0.14 -3.43 25.27
CA ASN A 150 0.99 -2.54 25.05
C ASN A 150 1.38 -2.47 23.57
N TYR A 151 0.42 -2.21 22.67
CA TYR A 151 0.71 -2.05 21.24
C TYR A 151 0.92 -0.57 20.93
N LEU A 152 1.93 -0.30 20.11
CA LEU A 152 2.18 1.04 19.63
C LEU A 152 1.18 1.38 18.51
N THR A 153 0.39 2.43 18.69
CA THR A 153 -0.67 2.82 17.75
C THR A 153 -0.48 4.20 17.14
N PHE A 154 0.27 5.10 17.75
CA PHE A 154 0.41 6.51 17.30
C PHE A 154 -0.95 7.17 16.99
N HIS A 155 -1.95 6.99 17.84
CA HIS A 155 -3.34 7.43 17.66
C HIS A 155 -4.08 6.83 16.43
N PHE A 156 -3.50 5.86 15.74
CA PHE A 156 -4.24 5.11 14.74
C PHE A 156 -5.17 4.11 15.41
N THR A 157 -6.34 3.91 14.85
CA THR A 157 -7.36 3.01 15.38
C THR A 157 -6.94 1.53 15.40
N ASN A 158 -5.90 1.17 14.65
CA ASN A 158 -5.47 -0.22 14.52
C ASN A 158 -3.93 -0.31 14.41
N PRO A 159 -3.24 -1.04 15.31
CA PRO A 159 -1.79 -1.20 15.27
C PRO A 159 -1.28 -1.84 13.97
N ASN A 160 -2.08 -2.67 13.30
CA ASN A 160 -1.68 -3.23 12.00
C ASN A 160 -1.60 -2.16 10.91
N LEU A 161 -2.49 -1.16 10.92
CA LEU A 161 -2.42 -0.03 9.97
C LEU A 161 -1.13 0.78 10.18
N VAL A 162 -0.81 1.05 11.45
CA VAL A 162 0.47 1.70 11.80
C VAL A 162 1.65 0.89 11.27
N GLY A 163 1.63 -0.42 11.48
CA GLY A 163 2.66 -1.32 10.95
C GLY A 163 2.86 -1.18 9.45
N LEU A 164 1.78 -1.01 8.67
CA LEU A 164 1.86 -0.80 7.22
C LEU A 164 2.52 0.53 6.85
N PHE A 165 2.18 1.63 7.55
CA PHE A 165 2.83 2.93 7.36
C PHE A 165 4.31 2.87 7.71
N LEU A 166 4.62 2.29 8.87
CA LEU A 166 5.99 2.13 9.34
C LEU A 166 6.82 1.27 8.37
N PHE A 167 6.22 0.22 7.79
CA PHE A 167 6.87 -0.56 6.74
C PHE A 167 7.26 0.31 5.55
N CYS A 168 6.34 1.12 5.03
CA CYS A 168 6.65 2.01 3.91
C CYS A 168 7.78 2.98 4.28
N LEU A 169 7.70 3.62 5.44
CA LEU A 169 8.72 4.56 5.90
C LEU A 169 10.06 3.86 6.13
N ALA A 170 10.09 2.67 6.75
CA ALA A 170 11.30 1.89 6.93
C ALA A 170 11.98 1.56 5.59
N VAL A 171 11.19 1.13 4.60
CA VAL A 171 11.70 0.81 3.26
C VAL A 171 12.26 2.04 2.57
N TYR A 172 11.59 3.19 2.65
CA TYR A 172 12.14 4.45 2.14
C TYR A 172 13.48 4.78 2.77
N GLN A 173 13.59 4.74 4.10
CA GLN A 173 14.84 5.04 4.80
C GLN A 173 15.94 4.04 4.47
N PHE A 174 15.61 2.75 4.33
CA PHE A 174 16.59 1.72 3.95
C PHE A 174 17.11 1.91 2.52
N ILE A 175 16.25 2.26 1.58
CA ILE A 175 16.68 2.54 0.20
C ILE A 175 17.58 3.78 0.16
N LEU A 176 17.22 4.85 0.89
CA LEU A 176 18.06 6.04 1.00
C LEU A 176 19.41 5.72 1.66
N LEU A 177 19.42 4.90 2.72
CA LEU A 177 20.67 4.41 3.34
C LEU A 177 21.59 3.72 2.34
N LEU A 178 21.05 2.94 1.40
CA LEU A 178 21.85 2.20 0.42
C LEU A 178 22.39 3.09 -0.71
N TYR A 179 21.62 4.09 -1.14
CA TYR A 179 21.98 4.94 -2.28
C TYR A 179 22.68 6.24 -1.89
N GLU A 180 22.70 6.62 -0.62
CA GLU A 180 23.39 7.83 -0.15
C GLU A 180 24.92 7.63 -0.13
N HIS A 181 25.66 8.61 -0.60
CA HIS A 181 27.13 8.59 -0.63
C HIS A 181 27.73 9.32 0.58
N ASP A 182 27.08 10.36 1.08
CA ASP A 182 27.52 11.11 2.26
C ASP A 182 27.33 10.27 3.53
N LEU A 183 28.42 10.04 4.27
CA LEU A 183 28.41 9.20 5.46
C LEU A 183 27.46 9.73 6.55
N LYS A 184 27.36 11.05 6.73
CA LYS A 184 26.48 11.65 7.75
C LYS A 184 25.01 11.40 7.41
N ARG A 185 24.62 11.62 6.15
CA ARG A 185 23.26 11.35 5.67
C ARG A 185 22.96 9.85 5.69
N LYS A 186 23.93 9.02 5.33
CA LYS A 186 23.81 7.57 5.41
C LYS A 186 23.54 7.10 6.83
N LEU A 187 24.30 7.59 7.82
CA LEU A 187 24.06 7.29 9.23
C LEU A 187 22.67 7.80 9.70
N PHE A 188 22.29 8.99 9.28
CA PHE A 188 20.99 9.56 9.60
C PHE A 188 19.83 8.68 9.10
N HIS A 189 19.87 8.25 7.84
CA HIS A 189 18.85 7.33 7.28
C HIS A 189 18.89 5.96 7.96
N GLY A 190 20.10 5.48 8.33
CA GLY A 190 20.26 4.24 9.09
C GLY A 190 19.59 4.30 10.47
N VAL A 191 19.76 5.41 11.19
CA VAL A 191 19.11 5.63 12.50
C VAL A 191 17.59 5.68 12.35
N LEU A 192 17.07 6.43 11.37
CA LEU A 192 15.62 6.48 11.11
C LEU A 192 15.06 5.11 10.72
N PHE A 193 15.77 4.36 9.87
CA PHE A 193 15.39 2.98 9.53
C PHE A 193 15.27 2.11 10.78
N MET A 194 16.26 2.15 11.67
CA MET A 194 16.26 1.38 12.93
C MET A 194 15.07 1.74 13.81
N PHE A 195 14.75 3.03 13.96
CA PHE A 195 13.56 3.45 14.71
C PHE A 195 12.27 2.89 14.08
N MET A 196 12.10 3.02 12.74
CA MET A 196 10.90 2.49 12.07
C MET A 196 10.81 0.96 12.24
N ALA A 197 11.92 0.22 12.13
CA ALA A 197 11.94 -1.23 12.34
C ALA A 197 11.57 -1.61 13.80
N VAL A 198 12.11 -0.91 14.79
CA VAL A 198 11.76 -1.11 16.20
C VAL A 198 10.27 -0.79 16.44
N PHE A 199 9.75 0.27 15.82
CA PHE A 199 8.33 0.61 15.96
C PHE A 199 7.44 -0.46 15.32
N ILE A 200 7.82 -1.05 14.17
CA ILE A 200 7.09 -2.20 13.59
C ILE A 200 7.03 -3.36 14.60
N LEU A 201 8.14 -3.69 15.28
CA LEU A 201 8.16 -4.71 16.33
C LEU A 201 7.19 -4.36 17.47
N LYS A 202 7.13 -3.08 17.88
CA LYS A 202 6.24 -2.61 18.96
C LYS A 202 4.77 -2.59 18.55
N THR A 203 4.42 -2.43 17.27
CA THR A 203 3.03 -2.58 16.80
C THR A 203 2.57 -4.03 16.81
N GLN A 204 3.48 -4.98 16.89
CA GLN A 204 3.22 -6.43 16.75
C GLN A 204 2.50 -6.80 15.43
N SER A 205 2.58 -5.94 14.41
CA SER A 205 2.02 -6.19 13.10
C SER A 205 2.85 -7.24 12.35
N ARG A 206 2.41 -8.50 12.42
CA ARG A 206 3.10 -9.65 11.79
C ARG A 206 3.25 -9.48 10.28
N ASN A 207 2.24 -8.91 9.61
CA ASN A 207 2.30 -8.66 8.17
C ASN A 207 3.37 -7.64 7.79
N ALA A 208 3.46 -6.53 8.53
CA ALA A 208 4.48 -5.53 8.29
C ALA A 208 5.88 -6.09 8.56
N LEU A 209 6.04 -6.84 9.65
CA LEU A 209 7.31 -7.48 9.99
C LEU A 209 7.75 -8.50 8.94
N LEU A 210 6.84 -9.38 8.51
CA LEU A 210 7.11 -10.38 7.47
C LEU A 210 7.48 -9.70 6.14
N SER A 211 6.74 -8.67 5.73
CA SER A 211 7.01 -7.93 4.50
C SER A 211 8.34 -7.20 4.55
N LEU A 212 8.69 -6.62 5.70
CA LEU A 212 10.01 -6.00 5.91
C LEU A 212 11.12 -7.04 5.83
N ALA A 213 10.96 -8.20 6.45
CA ALA A 213 11.93 -9.30 6.40
C ALA A 213 12.13 -9.81 4.96
N ILE A 214 11.05 -10.01 4.20
CA ILE A 214 11.10 -10.40 2.78
C ILE A 214 11.83 -9.32 1.96
N PHE A 215 11.46 -8.04 2.14
CA PHE A 215 12.11 -6.93 1.45
C PHE A 215 13.61 -6.90 1.74
N LEU A 216 14.01 -6.95 3.00
CA LEU A 216 15.42 -6.93 3.41
C LEU A 216 16.21 -8.13 2.87
N ALA A 217 15.63 -9.34 2.93
CA ALA A 217 16.26 -10.54 2.38
C ALA A 217 16.55 -10.39 0.89
N ILE A 218 15.60 -9.86 0.11
CA ILE A 218 15.78 -9.61 -1.32
C ILE A 218 16.81 -8.50 -1.55
N ALA A 219 16.72 -7.38 -0.83
CA ALA A 219 17.62 -6.24 -0.98
C ALA A 219 19.08 -6.62 -0.64
N VAL A 220 19.29 -7.33 0.46
CA VAL A 220 20.63 -7.83 0.85
C VAL A 220 21.17 -8.84 -0.17
N SER A 221 20.32 -9.74 -0.67
CA SER A 221 20.71 -10.70 -1.71
C SER A 221 21.13 -10.00 -3.00
N MET A 222 20.41 -8.96 -3.41
CA MET A 222 20.77 -8.15 -4.58
C MET A 222 22.11 -7.44 -4.38
N PHE A 223 22.30 -6.84 -3.22
CA PHE A 223 23.53 -6.14 -2.90
C PHE A 223 24.75 -7.09 -2.90
N ARG A 224 24.64 -8.26 -2.24
CA ARG A 224 25.70 -9.28 -2.21
C ARG A 224 26.06 -9.81 -3.60
N LEU A 225 25.05 -9.96 -4.48
CA LEU A 225 25.26 -10.47 -5.83
C LEU A 225 25.65 -9.36 -6.82
N ASN A 226 25.87 -8.13 -6.36
CA ASN A 226 26.16 -6.94 -7.16
C ASN A 226 25.19 -6.75 -8.35
N LYS A 227 23.94 -7.16 -8.15
CA LYS A 227 22.90 -7.08 -9.17
C LYS A 227 22.26 -5.69 -9.17
N ARG A 228 22.57 -4.90 -10.19
CA ARG A 228 21.96 -3.58 -10.41
C ARG A 228 20.56 -3.65 -11.02
N THR A 229 20.17 -4.80 -11.58
CA THR A 229 18.88 -5.00 -12.23
C THR A 229 18.16 -6.20 -11.67
N VAL A 230 16.83 -6.09 -11.53
CA VAL A 230 15.96 -7.20 -11.14
C VAL A 230 15.15 -7.66 -12.34
N THR A 231 15.39 -8.87 -12.78
CA THR A 231 14.52 -9.51 -13.77
C THR A 231 13.41 -10.26 -13.06
N VAL A 232 12.25 -9.62 -12.90
CA VAL A 232 11.08 -10.30 -12.34
C VAL A 232 10.37 -11.08 -13.44
N LYS A 233 10.29 -12.39 -13.28
CA LYS A 233 9.62 -13.26 -14.24
C LYS A 233 8.11 -12.98 -14.29
N LYS A 234 7.50 -13.12 -15.47
CA LYS A 234 6.06 -12.88 -15.70
C LYS A 234 5.17 -13.67 -14.71
N TRP A 235 5.47 -14.93 -14.48
CA TRP A 235 4.72 -15.78 -13.55
C TRP A 235 4.82 -15.29 -12.10
N ALA A 236 5.96 -14.72 -11.68
CA ALA A 236 6.12 -14.17 -10.34
C ALA A 236 5.23 -12.92 -10.15
N CYS A 237 5.14 -12.04 -11.14
CA CYS A 237 4.21 -10.92 -11.09
C CYS A 237 2.74 -11.39 -11.00
N ALA A 238 2.35 -12.41 -11.78
CA ALA A 238 1.00 -12.97 -11.74
C ALA A 238 0.72 -13.62 -10.36
N PHE A 239 1.68 -14.36 -9.82
CA PHE A 239 1.58 -14.97 -8.50
C PHE A 239 1.42 -13.92 -7.40
N ILE A 240 2.26 -12.87 -7.40
CA ILE A 240 2.18 -11.79 -6.40
C ILE A 240 0.85 -11.03 -6.53
N ALA A 241 0.38 -10.76 -7.75
CA ALA A 241 -0.89 -10.10 -7.98
C ALA A 241 -2.08 -10.88 -7.41
N ALA A 242 -2.05 -12.21 -7.46
CA ALA A 242 -3.09 -13.08 -6.91
C ALA A 242 -2.84 -13.51 -5.46
N TRP A 243 -1.65 -13.23 -4.91
CA TRP A 243 -1.18 -13.78 -3.64
C TRP A 243 -2.15 -13.59 -2.46
N PRO A 244 -2.75 -12.41 -2.20
CA PRO A 244 -3.65 -12.26 -1.07
C PRO A 244 -4.85 -13.21 -1.12
N LEU A 245 -5.39 -13.50 -2.31
CA LEU A 245 -6.49 -14.47 -2.49
C LEU A 245 -5.99 -15.90 -2.31
N LEU A 246 -4.86 -16.24 -2.93
CA LEU A 246 -4.27 -17.58 -2.83
C LEU A 246 -3.92 -17.92 -1.39
N PHE A 247 -3.34 -16.97 -0.65
CA PHE A 247 -3.03 -17.12 0.76
C PHE A 247 -4.30 -17.40 1.57
N ALA A 248 -5.35 -16.59 1.40
CA ALA A 248 -6.59 -16.78 2.13
C ALA A 248 -7.25 -18.12 1.82
N GLY A 249 -7.30 -18.53 0.55
CA GLY A 249 -7.84 -19.83 0.13
C GLY A 249 -7.06 -21.00 0.73
N LEU A 250 -5.74 -20.98 0.61
CA LEU A 250 -4.85 -21.98 1.18
C LEU A 250 -4.99 -22.04 2.71
N TYR A 251 -4.99 -20.89 3.37
CA TYR A 251 -5.09 -20.79 4.82
C TYR A 251 -6.44 -21.32 5.33
N MET A 252 -7.56 -21.01 4.67
CA MET A 252 -8.89 -21.54 5.02
C MET A 252 -8.97 -23.06 4.88
N GLN A 253 -8.28 -23.65 3.90
CA GLN A 253 -8.22 -25.10 3.71
C GLN A 253 -7.32 -25.77 4.76
N LEU A 254 -6.12 -25.21 4.99
CA LEU A 254 -5.15 -25.77 5.92
C LEU A 254 -5.60 -25.66 7.38
N TYR A 255 -6.33 -24.61 7.72
CA TYR A 255 -6.84 -24.37 9.08
C TYR A 255 -7.86 -25.45 9.52
N GLY A 256 -8.54 -26.11 8.56
CA GLY A 256 -9.41 -27.26 8.83
C GLY A 256 -8.66 -28.58 9.03
N ASN A 257 -7.35 -28.62 8.77
CA ASN A 257 -6.53 -29.83 8.86
C ASN A 257 -5.83 -29.89 10.23
N ASN A 258 -6.18 -30.88 11.06
CA ASN A 258 -5.67 -31.05 12.42
C ASN A 258 -4.13 -31.13 12.54
N VAL A 259 -3.41 -31.54 11.49
CA VAL A 259 -1.95 -31.63 11.49
C VAL A 259 -1.33 -30.24 11.26
N VAL A 260 -1.79 -29.55 10.20
CA VAL A 260 -1.27 -28.24 9.84
C VAL A 260 -1.74 -27.18 10.84
N GLY A 261 -2.95 -27.29 11.38
CA GLY A 261 -3.45 -26.42 12.46
C GLY A 261 -2.56 -26.50 13.70
N ARG A 262 -2.06 -27.68 14.07
CA ARG A 262 -1.09 -27.86 15.17
C ARG A 262 0.29 -27.29 14.84
N MET A 263 0.80 -27.45 13.63
CA MET A 263 2.07 -26.84 13.21
C MET A 263 1.99 -25.31 13.18
N LEU A 264 0.89 -24.77 12.69
CA LEU A 264 0.67 -23.31 12.69
C LEU A 264 0.41 -22.76 14.10
N SER A 265 -0.19 -23.53 15.00
CA SER A 265 -0.38 -23.12 16.41
C SER A 265 0.94 -23.05 17.18
N PHE A 266 1.95 -23.82 16.77
CA PHE A 266 3.30 -23.74 17.37
C PHE A 266 4.04 -22.44 16.98
N VAL A 267 3.84 -21.95 15.76
CA VAL A 267 4.39 -20.67 15.28
C VAL A 267 3.54 -19.49 15.75
N VAL A 268 2.25 -19.71 16.01
CA VAL A 268 1.26 -18.73 16.43
C VAL A 268 0.80 -19.12 17.84
N SER A 269 1.60 -18.78 18.84
CA SER A 269 1.20 -18.94 20.23
C SER A 269 -0.17 -18.29 20.45
N GLU A 270 -1.13 -19.09 20.91
CA GLU A 270 -2.53 -18.74 21.13
C GLU A 270 -3.36 -18.50 19.87
N GLY A 271 -3.99 -19.57 19.38
CA GLY A 271 -4.85 -19.70 18.20
C GLY A 271 -6.05 -18.77 18.04
N LYS A 272 -6.13 -17.64 18.76
CA LYS A 272 -7.29 -16.76 18.77
C LYS A 272 -7.31 -15.72 17.63
N LEU A 273 -6.17 -15.18 17.20
CA LEU A 273 -6.15 -14.03 16.27
C LEU A 273 -6.41 -14.40 14.80
N LEU A 274 -5.87 -15.52 14.32
CA LEU A 274 -6.13 -15.98 12.95
C LEU A 274 -7.47 -16.72 12.84
N ASP A 275 -7.97 -17.29 13.93
CA ASP A 275 -9.31 -17.92 13.99
C ASP A 275 -10.42 -16.91 13.66
N SER A 276 -10.34 -15.69 14.17
CA SER A 276 -11.30 -14.63 13.83
C SER A 276 -11.28 -14.28 12.34
N ARG A 277 -10.09 -14.18 11.71
CA ARG A 277 -9.97 -13.89 10.27
C ARG A 277 -10.52 -15.01 9.39
N VAL A 278 -10.22 -16.26 9.71
CA VAL A 278 -10.79 -17.41 8.98
C VAL A 278 -12.31 -17.42 9.09
N LYS A 279 -12.86 -17.14 10.27
CA LYS A 279 -14.32 -17.01 10.46
C LYS A 279 -14.90 -15.90 9.58
N MET A 280 -14.27 -14.73 9.55
CA MET A 280 -14.66 -13.61 8.70
C MET A 280 -14.61 -13.97 7.21
N TRP A 281 -13.50 -14.58 6.75
CA TRP A 281 -13.34 -14.96 5.34
C TRP A 281 -14.34 -16.04 4.94
N ARG A 282 -14.59 -17.04 5.78
CA ARG A 282 -15.63 -18.07 5.55
C ARG A 282 -17.01 -17.45 5.52
N PHE A 283 -17.29 -16.49 6.37
CA PHE A 283 -18.56 -15.78 6.38
C PHE A 283 -18.73 -14.95 5.09
N ALA A 284 -17.73 -14.17 4.70
CA ALA A 284 -17.74 -13.42 3.44
C ALA A 284 -17.93 -14.34 2.23
N MET A 285 -17.28 -15.50 2.19
CA MET A 285 -17.42 -16.47 1.12
C MET A 285 -18.81 -17.16 1.08
N ARG A 286 -19.52 -17.25 2.21
CA ARG A 286 -20.91 -17.73 2.22
C ARG A 286 -21.84 -16.72 1.57
N TRP A 287 -21.72 -15.43 1.95
CA TRP A 287 -22.49 -14.36 1.33
C TRP A 287 -22.17 -14.18 -0.15
N TYR A 288 -20.88 -14.33 -0.51
CA TYR A 288 -20.50 -14.34 -1.91
C TYR A 288 -21.25 -15.38 -2.74
N LYS A 289 -21.55 -16.57 -2.18
CA LYS A 289 -22.34 -17.59 -2.87
C LYS A 289 -23.78 -17.18 -3.14
N THR A 290 -24.34 -16.30 -2.34
CA THR A 290 -25.71 -15.75 -2.55
C THR A 290 -25.75 -14.62 -3.57
N SER A 291 -24.61 -13.88 -3.73
CA SER A 291 -24.47 -12.76 -4.67
C SER A 291 -23.15 -12.86 -5.44
N PRO A 292 -22.96 -13.89 -6.29
CA PRO A 292 -21.64 -14.24 -6.83
C PRO A 292 -21.14 -13.26 -7.89
N VAL A 293 -21.96 -12.39 -8.42
CA VAL A 293 -21.59 -11.45 -9.50
C VAL A 293 -21.24 -10.09 -8.94
N VAL A 294 -22.07 -9.55 -8.06
CA VAL A 294 -21.97 -8.14 -7.62
C VAL A 294 -21.34 -7.94 -6.26
N GLY A 295 -21.10 -9.02 -5.49
CA GLY A 295 -20.66 -8.96 -4.10
C GLY A 295 -21.83 -8.75 -3.12
N ALA A 296 -21.50 -8.59 -1.83
CA ALA A 296 -22.50 -8.48 -0.77
C ALA A 296 -21.95 -7.67 0.42
N TYR A 297 -21.40 -6.50 0.15
CA TYR A 297 -20.62 -5.73 1.15
C TYR A 297 -21.44 -5.36 2.39
N ASP A 298 -22.63 -4.76 2.22
CA ASP A 298 -23.42 -4.28 3.36
C ASP A 298 -23.88 -5.45 4.23
N GLN A 299 -24.38 -6.54 3.63
CA GLN A 299 -24.79 -7.75 4.35
C GLN A 299 -23.63 -8.40 5.12
N ILE A 300 -22.41 -8.37 4.53
CA ILE A 300 -21.23 -8.93 5.17
C ILE A 300 -20.80 -8.04 6.33
N THR A 301 -20.78 -6.73 6.17
CA THR A 301 -20.35 -5.79 7.22
C THR A 301 -21.33 -5.72 8.37
N GLU A 302 -22.65 -5.73 8.10
CA GLU A 302 -23.68 -5.82 9.13
C GLU A 302 -23.59 -7.12 9.92
N GLY A 303 -23.45 -8.25 9.23
CA GLY A 303 -23.37 -9.56 9.89
C GLY A 303 -22.08 -9.82 10.67
N LEU A 304 -20.98 -9.12 10.31
CA LEU A 304 -19.70 -9.26 11.02
C LEU A 304 -19.46 -8.15 12.05
N GLY A 305 -20.18 -7.04 11.97
CA GLY A 305 -19.87 -5.84 12.74
C GLY A 305 -18.49 -5.24 12.41
N ALA A 306 -17.95 -5.55 11.22
CA ALA A 306 -16.61 -5.17 10.82
C ALA A 306 -16.59 -4.58 9.40
N GLY A 307 -16.03 -3.37 9.25
CA GLY A 307 -15.94 -2.67 7.97
C GLY A 307 -14.85 -3.17 7.01
N GLN A 308 -14.04 -4.15 7.40
CA GLN A 308 -12.92 -4.68 6.59
C GLN A 308 -12.74 -6.17 6.80
N MET A 309 -12.36 -6.88 5.72
CA MET A 309 -12.13 -8.32 5.73
C MET A 309 -10.69 -8.71 6.12
N HIS A 310 -9.84 -7.77 6.47
CA HIS A 310 -8.42 -7.99 6.77
C HIS A 310 -7.68 -8.84 5.71
N ASN A 311 -8.10 -8.73 4.46
CA ASN A 311 -7.44 -9.27 3.28
C ASN A 311 -7.92 -8.46 2.08
N THR A 312 -6.99 -7.86 1.35
CA THR A 312 -7.30 -6.94 0.25
C THR A 312 -8.17 -7.58 -0.83
N HIS A 313 -7.90 -8.83 -1.22
CA HIS A 313 -8.63 -9.48 -2.32
C HIS A 313 -10.00 -9.99 -1.89
N ILE A 314 -10.14 -10.51 -0.68
CA ILE A 314 -11.45 -10.89 -0.13
C ILE A 314 -12.31 -9.65 0.07
N ASP A 315 -11.70 -8.54 0.48
CA ASP A 315 -12.38 -7.28 0.66
C ASP A 315 -12.93 -6.71 -0.66
N ILE A 316 -12.14 -6.78 -1.75
CA ILE A 316 -12.57 -6.41 -3.11
C ILE A 316 -13.65 -7.37 -3.62
N LEU A 317 -13.45 -8.68 -3.44
CA LEU A 317 -14.42 -9.71 -3.85
C LEU A 317 -15.77 -9.52 -3.16
N ALA A 318 -15.74 -9.26 -1.86
CA ALA A 318 -16.93 -9.02 -1.05
C ALA A 318 -17.64 -7.72 -1.44
N ALA A 319 -16.86 -6.67 -1.71
CA ALA A 319 -17.42 -5.35 -2.03
C ALA A 319 -17.91 -5.24 -3.48
N TYR A 320 -17.15 -5.76 -4.44
CA TYR A 320 -17.36 -5.43 -5.86
C TYR A 320 -17.47 -6.65 -6.78
N GLY A 321 -17.38 -7.86 -6.23
CA GLY A 321 -17.50 -9.11 -6.99
C GLY A 321 -16.23 -9.56 -7.74
N PRO A 322 -16.29 -10.72 -8.40
CA PRO A 322 -15.13 -11.42 -8.95
C PRO A 322 -14.56 -10.74 -10.21
N MET A 323 -15.39 -10.09 -11.02
CA MET A 323 -14.92 -9.42 -12.22
C MET A 323 -14.02 -8.24 -11.89
N VAL A 324 -14.39 -7.43 -10.88
CA VAL A 324 -13.55 -6.33 -10.39
C VAL A 324 -12.25 -6.87 -9.78
N LEU A 325 -12.32 -7.94 -9.00
CA LEU A 325 -11.12 -8.58 -8.45
C LEU A 325 -10.17 -9.06 -9.57
N ALA A 326 -10.69 -9.71 -10.61
CA ALA A 326 -9.89 -10.14 -11.75
C ALA A 326 -9.20 -8.96 -12.46
N LEU A 327 -9.93 -7.86 -12.69
CA LEU A 327 -9.37 -6.64 -13.26
C LEU A 327 -8.30 -6.02 -12.37
N VAL A 328 -8.49 -5.98 -11.06
CA VAL A 328 -7.47 -5.51 -10.10
C VAL A 328 -6.21 -6.38 -10.17
N CYS A 329 -6.33 -7.70 -10.21
CA CYS A 329 -5.19 -8.59 -10.38
C CYS A 329 -4.44 -8.32 -11.70
N ILE A 330 -5.16 -8.06 -12.81
CA ILE A 330 -4.58 -7.68 -14.10
C ILE A 330 -3.86 -6.32 -13.98
N ILE A 331 -4.46 -5.32 -13.35
CA ILE A 331 -3.85 -4.01 -13.11
C ILE A 331 -2.56 -4.17 -12.32
N LEU A 332 -2.59 -4.85 -11.18
CA LEU A 332 -1.40 -5.08 -10.34
C LEU A 332 -0.30 -5.84 -11.12
N TYR A 333 -0.67 -6.85 -11.90
CA TYR A 333 0.25 -7.55 -12.78
C TYR A 333 0.91 -6.61 -13.79
N MET A 334 0.11 -5.76 -14.48
CA MET A 334 0.62 -4.82 -15.48
C MET A 334 1.59 -3.81 -14.85
N LEU A 335 1.24 -3.25 -13.69
CA LEU A 335 2.08 -2.31 -12.94
C LEU A 335 3.43 -2.93 -12.56
N MET A 336 3.41 -4.13 -11.99
CA MET A 336 4.65 -4.83 -11.61
C MET A 336 5.51 -5.18 -12.83
N ARG A 337 4.89 -5.59 -13.94
CA ARG A 337 5.60 -5.91 -15.18
C ARG A 337 6.28 -4.69 -15.80
N ARG A 338 5.55 -3.58 -15.88
CA ARG A 338 6.08 -2.32 -16.40
C ARG A 338 7.13 -1.73 -15.45
N GLY A 339 6.83 -1.69 -14.16
CA GLY A 339 7.78 -1.26 -13.15
C GLY A 339 9.08 -2.04 -13.20
N ALA A 340 9.03 -3.38 -13.28
CA ALA A 340 10.22 -4.22 -13.39
C ALA A 340 11.01 -3.99 -14.70
N ALA A 341 10.32 -3.70 -15.81
CA ALA A 341 10.98 -3.40 -17.08
C ALA A 341 11.66 -2.02 -17.07
N ASN A 342 11.08 -1.05 -16.37
CA ASN A 342 11.59 0.33 -16.29
C ASN A 342 12.64 0.52 -15.17
N ALA A 343 12.63 -0.32 -14.14
CA ALA A 343 13.44 -0.17 -12.92
C ALA A 343 14.89 -0.67 -13.08
N THR A 344 15.52 -0.38 -14.22
CA THR A 344 16.93 -0.76 -14.41
C THR A 344 17.89 -0.09 -13.42
N ARG A 345 17.50 1.05 -12.84
CA ARG A 345 18.34 1.87 -11.96
C ARG A 345 17.92 1.84 -10.49
N HIS A 346 16.64 1.67 -10.20
CA HIS A 346 16.09 1.70 -8.84
C HIS A 346 15.18 0.49 -8.55
N PRO A 347 15.66 -0.74 -8.71
CA PRO A 347 14.82 -1.95 -8.63
C PRO A 347 14.22 -2.18 -7.23
N LEU A 348 14.84 -1.65 -6.17
CA LEU A 348 14.34 -1.81 -4.81
C LEU A 348 12.96 -1.16 -4.59
N TYR A 349 12.65 -0.08 -5.31
CA TYR A 349 11.32 0.54 -5.22
C TYR A 349 10.22 -0.36 -5.81
N VAL A 350 10.50 -1.09 -6.90
CA VAL A 350 9.53 -2.07 -7.45
C VAL A 350 9.33 -3.23 -6.48
N ILE A 351 10.40 -3.71 -5.85
CA ILE A 351 10.31 -4.75 -4.81
C ILE A 351 9.49 -4.25 -3.62
N ALA A 352 9.72 -3.01 -3.20
CA ALA A 352 8.91 -2.37 -2.15
C ALA A 352 7.42 -2.36 -2.50
N PHE A 353 7.08 -1.96 -3.73
CA PHE A 353 5.71 -2.01 -4.22
C PHE A 353 5.14 -3.44 -4.20
N MET A 354 5.90 -4.44 -4.66
CA MET A 354 5.49 -5.85 -4.59
C MET A 354 5.24 -6.30 -3.15
N CYS A 355 6.07 -5.90 -2.20
CA CYS A 355 5.88 -6.20 -0.78
C CYS A 355 4.61 -5.55 -0.22
N THR A 356 4.20 -4.35 -0.70
CA THR A 356 2.92 -3.75 -0.28
C THR A 356 1.71 -4.57 -0.75
N ILE A 357 1.80 -5.24 -1.91
CA ILE A 357 0.75 -6.16 -2.37
C ILE A 357 0.72 -7.40 -1.49
N VAL A 358 1.89 -7.95 -1.16
CA VAL A 358 1.99 -9.12 -0.26
C VAL A 358 1.38 -8.83 1.11
N MET A 359 1.56 -7.63 1.66
CA MET A 359 0.90 -7.22 2.91
C MET A 359 -0.62 -7.31 2.84
N GLY A 360 -1.20 -7.19 1.66
CA GLY A 360 -2.64 -7.36 1.42
C GLY A 360 -3.20 -8.74 1.81
N MET A 361 -2.36 -9.73 2.09
CA MET A 361 -2.79 -11.07 2.53
C MET A 361 -3.44 -11.09 3.92
N GLY A 362 -3.08 -10.17 4.77
CA GLY A 362 -3.60 -10.12 6.15
C GLY A 362 -4.20 -8.80 6.57
N GLU A 363 -4.22 -7.80 5.67
CA GLU A 363 -4.88 -6.51 5.87
C GLU A 363 -5.40 -5.97 4.54
N ALA A 364 -6.44 -5.11 4.59
CA ALA A 364 -6.93 -4.42 3.40
C ALA A 364 -6.01 -3.22 3.07
N ALA A 365 -4.73 -3.52 2.74
CA ALA A 365 -3.63 -2.57 2.73
C ALA A 365 -3.81 -1.41 1.74
N LEU A 366 -4.13 -1.70 0.47
CA LEU A 366 -4.13 -0.69 -0.60
C LEU A 366 -5.50 -0.05 -0.84
N PHE A 367 -6.58 -0.82 -0.67
CA PHE A 367 -7.93 -0.42 -1.06
C PHE A 367 -8.90 -0.32 0.13
N GLY A 368 -8.43 -0.59 1.34
CA GLY A 368 -9.27 -0.74 2.52
C GLY A 368 -9.52 0.53 3.34
N GLY A 369 -9.11 1.70 2.85
CA GLY A 369 -9.42 2.96 3.53
C GLY A 369 -8.42 3.36 4.63
N SER A 370 -7.25 2.74 4.69
CA SER A 370 -6.15 3.22 5.52
C SER A 370 -5.69 4.58 5.00
N LEU A 371 -5.79 5.60 5.87
CA LEU A 371 -5.54 7.01 5.59
C LEU A 371 -4.23 7.24 4.80
N GLY A 372 -4.32 7.27 3.47
CA GLY A 372 -3.19 7.64 2.61
C GLY A 372 -2.14 6.57 2.32
N LEU A 373 -2.26 5.33 2.80
CA LEU A 373 -1.26 4.27 2.53
C LEU A 373 -1.03 4.04 1.04
N TYR A 374 -2.08 4.17 0.21
CA TYR A 374 -1.97 4.07 -1.24
C TYR A 374 -1.02 5.12 -1.84
N ILE A 375 -0.92 6.34 -1.25
CA ILE A 375 0.01 7.38 -1.71
C ILE A 375 1.46 6.92 -1.51
N PHE A 376 1.75 6.24 -0.40
CA PHE A 376 3.08 5.69 -0.14
C PHE A 376 3.44 4.59 -1.14
N ALA A 377 2.49 3.70 -1.44
CA ALA A 377 2.69 2.64 -2.44
C ALA A 377 2.90 3.22 -3.86
N VAL A 378 2.14 4.27 -4.23
CA VAL A 378 2.33 5.02 -5.48
C VAL A 378 3.73 5.64 -5.54
N GLY A 379 4.27 6.11 -4.43
CA GLY A 379 5.62 6.65 -4.35
C GLY A 379 6.69 5.66 -4.78
N PHE A 380 6.54 4.41 -4.43
CA PHE A 380 7.45 3.37 -4.91
C PHE A 380 7.41 3.21 -6.44
N LEU A 381 6.24 3.28 -7.06
CA LEU A 381 6.11 3.24 -8.52
C LEU A 381 6.73 4.48 -9.17
N LEU A 382 6.44 5.68 -8.65
CA LEU A 382 7.01 6.93 -9.18
C LEU A 382 8.54 6.94 -9.08
N LEU A 383 9.09 6.56 -7.92
CA LEU A 383 10.54 6.52 -7.71
C LEU A 383 11.23 5.42 -8.53
N SER A 384 10.54 4.32 -8.84
CA SER A 384 11.07 3.31 -9.77
C SER A 384 11.22 3.84 -11.19
N ASN A 385 10.42 4.85 -11.56
CA ASN A 385 10.42 5.52 -12.87
C ASN A 385 11.23 6.84 -12.89
N MET A 386 12.07 7.09 -11.89
CA MET A 386 12.87 8.30 -11.79
C MET A 386 13.93 8.35 -12.88
N GLN A 387 14.00 9.47 -13.61
CA GLN A 387 15.04 9.74 -14.61
C GLN A 387 16.27 10.30 -13.90
N GLN A 388 17.46 9.85 -14.30
CA GLN A 388 18.67 10.61 -14.00
C GLN A 388 18.77 11.78 -15.01
N GLU A 389 19.18 12.93 -14.53
CA GLU A 389 19.66 13.99 -15.39
C GLU A 389 20.87 13.44 -16.14
N GLU A 390 20.84 13.49 -17.47
CA GLU A 390 22.06 13.25 -18.24
C GLU A 390 23.06 14.34 -17.83
N PRO A 391 24.34 13.98 -17.55
CA PRO A 391 25.34 14.99 -17.28
C PRO A 391 25.32 16.04 -18.39
N SER A 392 25.35 17.29 -18.02
CA SER A 392 25.35 18.37 -19.01
C SER A 392 26.56 18.18 -19.93
N PRO A 393 26.45 18.48 -21.23
CA PRO A 393 27.57 18.36 -22.15
C PRO A 393 28.86 19.04 -21.68
N SER A 394 28.75 20.05 -20.81
CA SER A 394 29.86 20.77 -20.19
C SER A 394 30.62 19.96 -19.11
N GLU A 395 29.99 18.96 -18.50
CA GLU A 395 30.66 18.09 -17.52
C GLU A 395 31.36 16.89 -18.18
N ALA A 396 30.92 16.50 -19.36
CA ALA A 396 31.54 15.43 -20.13
C ALA A 396 32.86 15.85 -20.83
N GLU A 397 33.09 17.16 -21.00
CA GLU A 397 34.31 17.71 -21.61
C GLU A 397 35.45 17.90 -20.58
N VAL A 398 35.17 17.88 -19.27
CA VAL A 398 36.20 18.11 -18.24
C VAL A 398 36.94 16.83 -17.86
N ASP A 399 36.37 15.65 -18.11
CA ASP A 399 36.96 14.34 -17.79
C ASP A 399 37.59 13.62 -18.99
N ALA A 400 37.79 14.29 -20.11
CA ALA A 400 38.59 13.71 -21.21
C ALA A 400 40.08 13.93 -20.95
N PRO A 401 40.89 12.86 -20.85
CA PRO A 401 42.34 12.92 -20.54
C PRO A 401 43.14 13.53 -21.69
#